data_97ee5d2cd055dc28e7f731e7b10303b5
#
_entry.id   97ee5d2cd055dc28e7f731e7b10303b5
#
_cell.length_a   1.000
_cell.length_b   1.000
_cell.length_c   1.000
_cell.angle_alpha   90.00
_cell.angle_beta   90.00
_cell.angle_gamma   90.00
#
_symmetry.space_group_name_H-M   'P 1'
#
loop_
_entity.id
_entity.type
_entity.pdbx_description
1 polymer ?
#
loop_
_entity_poly.entity_id
_entity_poly.type
_entity_poly.pdbx_seq_one_letter_code
_entity_poly.pdbx_strand_id
1 'polypeptide(L)'
;MTTAHHERSAIGAMYAGLGLTVAAVIVLYVDHATGNVLAGHIRAGYPSYGQVRIDAAVTTYLIYLSVLGALGVLSWLCTIWAASTRKAWARWVATALFAAGTSIALFDLLVKDTSGDTGLPPLLGWVGMLPSLAGLLAVIFLWRKPPQGAKA
;
A
#
# COMPACT_ATOMS: atom_id res chain seq x y z
N MET A 1 -9.69 -13.24 -27.96
CA MET A 1 -8.69 -12.15 -27.79
C MET A 1 -8.92 -11.28 -26.55
N THR A 2 -10.14 -11.07 -26.08
CA THR A 2 -10.49 -10.17 -24.95
C THR A 2 -10.06 -10.68 -23.56
N THR A 3 -10.12 -11.98 -23.27
CA THR A 3 -9.73 -12.54 -21.97
C THR A 3 -8.24 -12.40 -21.68
N ALA A 4 -7.37 -12.62 -22.66
CA ALA A 4 -5.93 -12.46 -22.51
C ALA A 4 -5.54 -11.00 -22.27
N HIS A 5 -6.32 -10.04 -22.76
CA HIS A 5 -6.09 -8.61 -22.55
C HIS A 5 -6.40 -8.19 -21.12
N HIS A 6 -7.49 -8.69 -20.52
CA HIS A 6 -7.86 -8.38 -19.14
C HIS A 6 -6.92 -9.02 -18.13
N GLU A 7 -6.44 -10.24 -18.38
CA GLU A 7 -5.42 -10.87 -17.54
C GLU A 7 -4.11 -10.07 -17.54
N ARG A 8 -3.65 -9.68 -18.73
CA ARG A 8 -2.43 -8.84 -18.86
C ARG A 8 -2.58 -7.48 -18.15
N SER A 9 -3.76 -6.87 -18.27
CA SER A 9 -4.05 -5.60 -17.59
C SER A 9 -4.08 -5.76 -16.07
N ALA A 10 -4.65 -6.85 -15.54
CA ALA A 10 -4.63 -7.16 -14.11
C ALA A 10 -3.20 -7.35 -13.59
N ILE A 11 -2.41 -8.16 -14.28
CA ILE A 11 -1.00 -8.40 -13.92
C ILE A 11 -0.19 -7.09 -14.00
N GLY A 12 -0.42 -6.28 -15.04
CA GLY A 12 0.20 -4.95 -15.16
C GLY A 12 -0.13 -4.03 -13.98
N ALA A 13 -1.40 -3.98 -13.56
CA ALA A 13 -1.82 -3.23 -12.38
C ALA A 13 -1.18 -3.74 -11.08
N MET A 14 -0.99 -5.06 -10.96
CA MET A 14 -0.30 -5.66 -9.81
C MET A 14 1.19 -5.29 -9.77
N TYR A 15 1.88 -5.29 -10.91
CA TYR A 15 3.27 -4.81 -10.98
C TYR A 15 3.37 -3.31 -10.67
N ALA A 16 2.42 -2.50 -11.10
CA ALA A 16 2.34 -1.09 -10.73
C ALA A 16 2.17 -0.93 -9.21
N GLY A 17 1.29 -1.73 -8.59
CA GLY A 17 1.09 -1.74 -7.14
C GLY A 17 2.35 -2.16 -6.37
N LEU A 18 3.05 -3.19 -6.85
CA LEU A 18 4.35 -3.61 -6.31
C LEU A 18 5.36 -2.45 -6.38
N GLY A 19 5.49 -1.80 -7.53
CA GLY A 19 6.38 -0.65 -7.72
C GLY A 19 6.03 0.52 -6.80
N LEU A 20 4.75 0.84 -6.65
CA LEU A 20 4.28 1.89 -5.76
C LEU A 20 4.54 1.55 -4.28
N THR A 21 4.42 0.28 -3.88
CA THR A 21 4.73 -0.16 -2.53
C THR A 21 6.22 0.02 -2.23
N VAL A 22 7.09 -0.40 -3.15
CA VAL A 22 8.54 -0.20 -3.01
C VAL A 22 8.88 1.29 -2.99
N ALA A 23 8.28 2.09 -3.88
CA ALA A 23 8.48 3.53 -3.92
C ALA A 23 8.04 4.20 -2.60
N ALA A 24 6.92 3.79 -2.00
CA ALA A 24 6.47 4.32 -0.71
C ALA A 24 7.49 4.07 0.40
N VAL A 25 8.09 2.87 0.46
CA VAL A 25 9.17 2.57 1.41
C VAL A 25 10.41 3.43 1.14
N ILE A 26 10.79 3.60 -0.13
CA ILE A 26 11.93 4.46 -0.50
C ILE A 26 11.66 5.90 -0.06
N VAL A 27 10.48 6.44 -0.33
CA VAL A 27 10.09 7.82 0.08
C VAL A 27 10.22 8.00 1.59
N LEU A 28 9.78 7.00 2.39
CA LEU A 28 9.91 7.02 3.83
C LEU A 28 11.37 7.19 4.30
N TYR A 29 12.29 6.43 3.70
CA TYR A 29 13.72 6.51 4.05
C TYR A 29 14.41 7.75 3.49
N VAL A 30 14.00 8.22 2.32
CA VAL A 30 14.46 9.50 1.76
C VAL A 30 14.01 10.66 2.65
N ASP A 31 12.75 10.66 3.11
CA ASP A 31 12.26 11.66 4.07
C ASP A 31 13.08 11.65 5.35
N HIS A 32 13.34 10.47 5.92
CA HIS A 32 14.14 10.33 7.12
C HIS A 32 15.58 10.86 6.94
N ALA A 33 16.17 10.65 5.77
CA ALA A 33 17.54 11.08 5.47
C ALA A 33 17.67 12.59 5.10
N THR A 34 16.57 13.24 4.72
CA THR A 34 16.59 14.61 4.19
C THR A 34 15.73 15.58 4.97
N GLY A 35 14.42 15.64 4.65
CA GLY A 35 13.48 16.59 5.21
C GLY A 35 12.99 16.24 6.61
N ASN A 36 12.99 14.95 6.93
CA ASN A 36 12.53 14.36 8.20
C ASN A 36 11.17 14.92 8.65
N VAL A 37 10.21 14.94 7.70
CA VAL A 37 8.84 15.44 7.92
C VAL A 37 8.16 14.67 9.05
N LEU A 38 8.45 13.36 9.16
CA LEU A 38 7.95 12.53 10.24
C LEU A 38 8.38 13.04 11.62
N ALA A 39 9.67 13.35 11.82
CA ALA A 39 10.16 13.88 13.08
C ALA A 39 9.57 15.26 13.37
N GLY A 40 9.43 16.11 12.36
CA GLY A 40 8.79 17.42 12.46
C GLY A 40 7.33 17.31 12.91
N HIS A 41 6.59 16.38 12.35
CA HIS A 41 5.20 16.10 12.71
C HIS A 41 5.05 15.65 14.16
N ILE A 42 5.89 14.69 14.60
CA ILE A 42 5.91 14.21 15.99
C ILE A 42 6.27 15.35 16.94
N ARG A 43 7.26 16.19 16.61
CA ARG A 43 7.65 17.34 17.44
C ARG A 43 6.54 18.36 17.58
N ALA A 44 5.77 18.60 16.52
CA ALA A 44 4.64 19.53 16.54
C ALA A 44 3.50 18.99 17.42
N GLY A 45 3.19 17.69 17.33
CA GLY A 45 2.15 17.04 18.13
C GLY A 45 2.52 16.89 19.62
N TYR A 46 3.82 16.77 19.92
CA TYR A 46 4.34 16.52 21.26
C TYR A 46 5.47 17.51 21.64
N PRO A 47 5.16 18.80 21.89
CA PRO A 47 6.17 19.82 22.15
C PRO A 47 7.03 19.55 23.41
N SER A 48 6.52 18.75 24.34
CA SER A 48 7.23 18.35 25.57
C SER A 48 8.24 17.20 25.39
N TYR A 49 8.27 16.57 24.20
CA TYR A 49 9.19 15.47 23.97
C TYR A 49 10.61 15.97 23.73
N GLY A 50 11.57 15.42 24.51
CA GLY A 50 12.98 15.59 24.21
C GLY A 50 13.41 14.82 22.97
N GLN A 51 14.57 15.18 22.40
CA GLN A 51 15.07 14.61 21.13
C GLN A 51 15.12 13.08 21.16
N VAL A 52 15.56 12.46 22.26
CA VAL A 52 15.64 10.99 22.41
C VAL A 52 14.28 10.33 22.23
N ARG A 53 13.21 10.94 22.73
CA ARG A 53 11.84 10.43 22.57
C ARG A 53 11.33 10.56 21.13
N ILE A 54 11.65 11.67 20.47
CA ILE A 54 11.31 11.90 19.08
C ILE A 54 12.00 10.85 18.20
N ASP A 55 13.30 10.62 18.40
CA ASP A 55 14.08 9.64 17.62
C ASP A 55 13.57 8.21 17.84
N ALA A 56 13.19 7.86 19.07
CA ALA A 56 12.57 6.57 19.37
C ALA A 56 11.22 6.40 18.67
N ALA A 57 10.38 7.43 18.64
CA ALA A 57 9.11 7.40 17.93
C ALA A 57 9.31 7.27 16.42
N VAL A 58 10.21 8.05 15.83
CA VAL A 58 10.58 7.95 14.40
C VAL A 58 11.04 6.53 14.07
N THR A 59 11.94 5.96 14.87
CA THR A 59 12.43 4.60 14.68
C THR A 59 11.29 3.57 14.71
N THR A 60 10.35 3.74 15.64
CA THR A 60 9.16 2.86 15.74
C THR A 60 8.32 2.92 14.46
N TYR A 61 8.05 4.12 13.93
CA TYR A 61 7.32 4.29 12.67
C TYR A 61 8.09 3.72 11.47
N LEU A 62 9.41 3.91 11.41
CA LEU A 62 10.24 3.32 10.35
C LEU A 62 10.16 1.80 10.33
N ILE A 63 10.26 1.17 11.50
CA ILE A 63 10.13 -0.30 11.63
C ILE A 63 8.72 -0.74 11.22
N TYR A 64 7.69 -0.11 11.76
CA TYR A 64 6.29 -0.43 11.48
C TYR A 64 5.98 -0.36 9.98
N LEU A 65 6.28 0.77 9.33
CA LEU A 65 6.01 0.97 7.91
C LEU A 65 6.89 0.09 7.02
N SER A 66 8.11 -0.25 7.44
CA SER A 66 8.96 -1.21 6.72
C SER A 66 8.40 -2.62 6.77
N VAL A 67 7.85 -3.04 7.91
CA VAL A 67 7.18 -4.35 8.04
C VAL A 67 5.93 -4.38 7.15
N LEU A 68 5.11 -3.33 7.16
CA LEU A 68 3.95 -3.22 6.27
C LEU A 68 4.36 -3.23 4.79
N GLY A 69 5.43 -2.52 4.44
CA GLY A 69 5.99 -2.53 3.09
C GLY A 69 6.44 -3.91 2.65
N ALA A 70 7.16 -4.64 3.49
CA ALA A 70 7.60 -6.00 3.22
C ALA A 70 6.40 -6.97 3.03
N LEU A 71 5.40 -6.90 3.90
CA LEU A 71 4.17 -7.67 3.77
C LEU A 71 3.42 -7.30 2.48
N GLY A 72 3.39 -6.02 2.11
CA GLY A 72 2.81 -5.55 0.86
C GLY A 72 3.52 -6.13 -0.36
N VAL A 73 4.84 -6.11 -0.39
CA VAL A 73 5.65 -6.72 -1.46
C VAL A 73 5.35 -8.22 -1.59
N LEU A 74 5.36 -8.96 -0.47
CA LEU A 74 5.04 -10.39 -0.46
C LEU A 74 3.62 -10.65 -0.96
N SER A 75 2.65 -9.83 -0.56
CA SER A 75 1.26 -9.92 -1.01
C SER A 75 1.13 -9.72 -2.52
N TRP A 76 1.83 -8.73 -3.07
CA TRP A 76 1.87 -8.50 -4.52
C TRP A 76 2.48 -9.68 -5.27
N LEU A 77 3.64 -10.17 -4.83
CA LEU A 77 4.31 -11.31 -5.46
C LEU A 77 3.44 -12.57 -5.44
N CYS A 78 2.79 -12.87 -4.32
CA CYS A 78 1.86 -13.99 -4.18
C CYS A 78 0.67 -13.85 -5.15
N THR A 79 0.08 -12.66 -5.23
CA THR A 79 -1.07 -12.40 -6.08
C THR A 79 -0.71 -12.45 -7.57
N ILE A 80 0.45 -11.89 -7.95
CA ILE A 80 0.99 -11.96 -9.32
C ILE A 80 1.22 -13.42 -9.71
N TRP A 81 1.86 -14.20 -8.84
CA TRP A 81 2.07 -15.63 -9.09
C TRP A 81 0.75 -16.38 -9.27
N ALA A 82 -0.22 -16.19 -8.41
CA ALA A 82 -1.52 -16.84 -8.47
C ALA A 82 -2.29 -16.46 -9.75
N ALA A 83 -2.26 -15.19 -10.14
CA ALA A 83 -2.89 -14.70 -11.37
C ALA A 83 -2.18 -15.24 -12.63
N SER A 84 -0.85 -15.24 -12.65
CA SER A 84 -0.03 -15.74 -13.78
C SER A 84 -0.21 -17.24 -14.01
N THR A 85 -0.43 -18.01 -12.95
CA THR A 85 -0.70 -19.45 -13.01
C THR A 85 -2.19 -19.78 -13.15
N ARG A 86 -3.03 -18.77 -13.42
CA ARG A 86 -4.48 -18.89 -13.66
C ARG A 86 -5.23 -19.65 -12.58
N LYS A 87 -4.84 -19.47 -11.32
CA LYS A 87 -5.53 -20.10 -10.20
C LYS A 87 -6.92 -19.50 -10.01
N ALA A 88 -7.95 -20.34 -9.91
CA ALA A 88 -9.34 -19.91 -9.76
C ALA A 88 -9.57 -19.07 -8.50
N TRP A 89 -8.77 -19.27 -7.45
CA TRP A 89 -8.84 -18.55 -6.19
C TRP A 89 -8.09 -17.18 -6.22
N ALA A 90 -7.29 -16.91 -7.27
CA ALA A 90 -6.48 -15.68 -7.35
C ALA A 90 -7.30 -14.40 -7.16
N ARG A 91 -8.50 -14.32 -7.76
CA ARG A 91 -9.40 -13.17 -7.62
C ARG A 91 -9.87 -12.94 -6.18
N TRP A 92 -10.13 -14.01 -5.43
CA TRP A 92 -10.58 -13.93 -4.04
C TRP A 92 -9.46 -13.47 -3.12
N VAL A 93 -8.27 -14.02 -3.28
CA VAL A 93 -7.07 -13.60 -2.53
C VAL A 93 -6.71 -12.17 -2.86
N ALA A 94 -6.71 -11.79 -4.13
CA ALA A 94 -6.47 -10.39 -4.53
C ALA A 94 -7.47 -9.43 -3.87
N THR A 95 -8.76 -9.79 -3.83
CA THR A 95 -9.80 -8.98 -3.18
C THR A 95 -9.58 -8.89 -1.68
N ALA A 96 -9.26 -10.00 -1.02
CA ALA A 96 -9.02 -10.03 0.42
C ALA A 96 -7.78 -9.19 0.81
N LEU A 97 -6.68 -9.33 0.07
CA LEU A 97 -5.46 -8.55 0.28
C LEU A 97 -5.66 -7.07 -0.03
N PHE A 98 -6.43 -6.75 -1.08
CA PHE A 98 -6.82 -5.36 -1.37
C PHE A 98 -7.63 -4.75 -0.23
N ALA A 99 -8.65 -5.46 0.26
CA ALA A 99 -9.49 -4.98 1.37
C ALA A 99 -8.65 -4.77 2.65
N ALA A 100 -7.80 -5.74 3.01
CA ALA A 100 -6.92 -5.64 4.17
C ALA A 100 -5.92 -4.50 4.02
N GLY A 101 -5.21 -4.43 2.89
CA GLY A 101 -4.22 -3.39 2.62
C GLY A 101 -4.82 -1.98 2.61
N THR A 102 -5.99 -1.82 1.97
CA THR A 102 -6.70 -0.54 1.95
C THR A 102 -7.18 -0.13 3.34
N SER A 103 -7.66 -1.09 4.14
CA SER A 103 -8.08 -0.82 5.53
C SER A 103 -6.91 -0.35 6.39
N ILE A 104 -5.74 -0.97 6.26
CA ILE A 104 -4.51 -0.54 6.97
C ILE A 104 -4.09 0.85 6.49
N ALA A 105 -4.05 1.09 5.17
CA ALA A 105 -3.66 2.38 4.62
C ALA A 105 -4.63 3.52 5.03
N LEU A 106 -5.93 3.24 5.11
CA LEU A 106 -6.91 4.18 5.63
C LEU A 106 -6.74 4.43 7.13
N PHE A 107 -6.43 3.39 7.89
CA PHE A 107 -6.11 3.53 9.31
C PHE A 107 -4.91 4.44 9.49
N ASP A 108 -3.81 4.19 8.78
CA ASP A 108 -2.58 5.00 8.86
C ASP A 108 -2.80 6.46 8.43
N LEU A 109 -3.71 6.68 7.48
CA LEU A 109 -4.03 8.03 6.99
C LEU A 109 -4.94 8.82 7.95
N LEU A 110 -5.87 8.15 8.63
CA LEU A 110 -6.97 8.81 9.33
C LEU A 110 -6.90 8.70 10.85
N VAL A 111 -6.17 7.70 11.40
CA VAL A 111 -6.12 7.52 12.84
C VAL A 111 -5.44 8.70 13.52
N LYS A 112 -6.10 9.22 14.53
CA LYS A 112 -5.55 10.26 15.39
C LYS A 112 -4.85 9.65 16.59
N ASP A 113 -3.73 10.21 16.95
CA ASP A 113 -3.01 9.84 18.14
C ASP A 113 -3.44 10.69 19.36
N THR A 114 -2.73 10.56 20.46
CA THR A 114 -3.04 11.30 21.70
C THR A 114 -2.75 12.78 21.63
N SER A 115 -2.08 13.28 20.58
CA SER A 115 -1.90 14.71 20.31
C SER A 115 -3.15 15.38 19.74
N GLY A 116 -4.08 14.57 19.20
CA GLY A 116 -5.27 15.02 18.48
C GLY A 116 -5.07 15.15 16.96
N ASP A 117 -3.83 15.07 16.48
CA ASP A 117 -3.47 15.03 15.07
C ASP A 117 -3.38 13.57 14.56
N THR A 118 -3.23 13.39 13.25
CA THR A 118 -2.98 12.07 12.67
C THR A 118 -1.63 11.53 13.12
N GLY A 119 -1.56 10.23 13.40
CA GLY A 119 -0.31 9.59 13.85
C GLY A 119 0.83 9.69 12.82
N LEU A 120 0.49 9.68 11.53
CA LEU A 120 1.41 9.89 10.41
C LEU A 120 1.21 11.28 9.78
N PRO A 121 2.28 11.92 9.29
CA PRO A 121 2.15 13.11 8.45
C PRO A 121 1.25 12.81 7.26
N PRO A 122 0.31 13.70 6.89
CA PRO A 122 -0.60 13.48 5.76
C PRO A 122 0.12 13.08 4.46
N LEU A 123 1.29 13.65 4.19
CA LEU A 123 2.10 13.31 3.03
C LEU A 123 2.44 11.81 2.97
N LEU A 124 2.95 11.25 4.06
CA LEU A 124 3.31 9.83 4.14
C LEU A 124 2.08 8.93 4.11
N GLY A 125 0.97 9.36 4.75
CA GLY A 125 -0.31 8.65 4.68
C GLY A 125 -0.84 8.55 3.25
N TRP A 126 -0.83 9.62 2.47
CA TRP A 126 -1.25 9.61 1.08
C TRP A 126 -0.32 8.78 0.18
N VAL A 127 0.99 8.84 0.40
CA VAL A 127 1.95 7.99 -0.33
C VAL A 127 1.65 6.51 -0.04
N GLY A 128 1.32 6.15 1.20
CA GLY A 128 0.92 4.80 1.59
C GLY A 128 -0.39 4.32 0.96
N MET A 129 -1.29 5.25 0.55
CA MET A 129 -2.54 4.93 -0.14
C MET A 129 -2.36 4.60 -1.63
N LEU A 130 -1.29 5.04 -2.28
CA LEU A 130 -1.12 4.86 -3.73
C LEU A 130 -1.18 3.39 -4.19
N PRO A 131 -0.56 2.41 -3.50
CA PRO A 131 -0.70 1.01 -3.88
C PRO A 131 -2.14 0.50 -3.89
N SER A 132 -3.04 1.06 -3.06
CA SER A 132 -4.45 0.69 -3.00
C SER A 132 -5.20 1.03 -4.30
N LEU A 133 -4.82 2.11 -5.00
CA LEU A 133 -5.39 2.45 -6.30
C LEU A 133 -5.06 1.38 -7.36
N ALA A 134 -3.81 0.92 -7.38
CA ALA A 134 -3.40 -0.17 -8.25
C ALA A 134 -4.11 -1.48 -7.88
N GLY A 135 -4.30 -1.74 -6.58
CA GLY A 135 -5.05 -2.89 -6.06
C GLY A 135 -6.50 -2.89 -6.52
N LEU A 136 -7.16 -1.74 -6.47
CA LEU A 136 -8.51 -1.57 -6.98
C LEU A 136 -8.61 -1.92 -8.46
N LEU A 137 -7.70 -1.40 -9.28
CA LEU A 137 -7.66 -1.70 -10.71
C LEU A 137 -7.41 -3.20 -10.98
N ALA A 138 -6.47 -3.81 -10.25
CA ALA A 138 -6.19 -5.24 -10.36
C ALA A 138 -7.43 -6.08 -10.04
N VAL A 139 -8.14 -5.78 -8.95
CA VAL A 139 -9.39 -6.46 -8.57
C VAL A 139 -10.46 -6.28 -9.65
N ILE A 140 -10.68 -5.06 -10.12
CA ILE A 140 -11.66 -4.78 -11.19
C ILE A 140 -11.37 -5.63 -12.43
N PHE A 141 -10.11 -5.69 -12.86
CA PHE A 141 -9.74 -6.48 -14.05
C PHE A 141 -9.91 -8.00 -13.85
N LEU A 142 -9.62 -8.51 -12.63
CA LEU A 142 -9.80 -9.92 -12.29
C LEU A 142 -11.28 -10.35 -12.25
N TRP A 143 -12.19 -9.43 -11.90
CA TRP A 143 -13.61 -9.69 -11.80
C TRP A 143 -14.39 -9.40 -13.09
N ARG A 144 -13.79 -8.73 -14.07
CA ARG A 144 -14.44 -8.53 -15.37
C ARG A 144 -14.60 -9.86 -16.08
N LYS A 145 -15.88 -10.27 -16.25
CA LYS A 145 -16.22 -11.43 -17.08
C LYS A 145 -15.92 -11.09 -18.55
N PRO A 146 -15.39 -12.03 -19.36
CA PRO A 146 -15.36 -11.84 -20.81
C PRO A 146 -16.80 -11.62 -21.31
N PRO A 147 -17.01 -10.75 -22.34
CA PRO A 147 -18.32 -10.54 -22.89
C PRO A 147 -18.89 -11.89 -23.36
N GLN A 148 -20.05 -12.28 -22.81
CA GLN A 148 -20.81 -13.44 -23.27
C GLN A 148 -21.41 -13.05 -24.62
N GLY A 149 -20.79 -13.52 -25.72
CA GLY A 149 -21.34 -13.22 -27.02
C GLY A 149 -20.36 -13.40 -28.17
N ALA A 150 -19.76 -14.57 -28.31
CA ALA A 150 -19.22 -15.03 -29.56
C ALA A 150 -19.34 -16.58 -29.60
N LYS A 151 -20.58 -17.04 -29.45
CA LYS A 151 -20.94 -18.35 -30.03
C LYS A 151 -21.37 -18.03 -31.45
N ALA A 152 -20.48 -18.16 -32.38
CA ALA A 152 -20.76 -18.43 -33.77
C ALA A 152 -20.42 -19.88 -34.02
#